data_7de1b02c9902e9d340d189ca5006ea0c
#
_entry.id   7de1b02c9902e9d340d189ca5006ea0c
#
_cell.length_a   1.000
_cell.length_b   1.000
_cell.length_c   1.000
_cell.angle_alpha   90.00
_cell.angle_beta   90.00
_cell.angle_gamma   90.00
#
_symmetry.space_group_name_H-M   'P 1'
#
loop_
_entity.id
_entity.type
_entity.pdbx_description
1 polymer ?
#
loop_
_entity_poly.entity_id
_entity_poly.type
_entity_poly.pdbx_seq_one_letter_code
_entity_poly.pdbx_strand_id
1 'polypeptide(L)'
;MKKPERIFVIGHKNPDTDSICSAIAYADIKNRTTQNKKYIPKRAGQINEETRYVLNRFGVQPPAYLGNIGTQVKDMDIRTSPQADKSMSLKNTWDLMQENGIVSLPIRDKDGCLEGLVTIGDIAKTYMDTTDSYLLSNARTQYRRIAETVGGEVVEGNVHGYFVKGRVLVGTANPKMLEGYVEENDMIIMGDREEDHLQAISQNVSCIIVGLNIVVSEKVVKLAHEKNIVIIRSPYDTFNIARLINQSIPVSFVMKRDNMVTFNTEDFTDDIQDVMIKNRHRAFPVINPHGKCIGTISRRNFLDMHKKKVVLVDHNEVDQAVDNIEKAEILEIIDHHKLGTLQTMTPVAFRNEPVGCTGTILYEIYGEQRLEIPEKIAGLLCAAIISDTLMFRSPTCTQTDKIAASALALIAGIKIEEFAREMFSAGSNLKDKSPEEIFYQDYKKFIGEGNVSFGVGQISSMDSEELKEIKEKLMPFMVSECGRHDITRVYFMLTNILEESTELLFYGEGSQQMAEIAFERKPDGDTFSLPGVVSRKKQLIPAMMEAAQLMNSDYA
;
A
#
# COMPACT_ATOMS: atom_id res chain seq x y z
N MET A 1 12.52 -20.26 -8.45
CA MET A 1 11.09 -20.38 -8.82
C MET A 1 10.48 -18.97 -8.82
N LYS A 2 9.82 -18.55 -9.90
CA LYS A 2 9.06 -17.28 -9.90
C LYS A 2 7.94 -17.40 -8.85
N LYS A 3 7.74 -16.35 -8.05
CA LYS A 3 6.59 -16.28 -7.12
C LYS A 3 5.30 -16.40 -7.94
N PRO A 4 4.27 -17.13 -7.46
CA PRO A 4 3.00 -17.21 -8.15
C PRO A 4 2.37 -15.82 -8.30
N GLU A 5 1.75 -15.59 -9.44
CA GLU A 5 1.01 -14.36 -9.71
C GLU A 5 -0.14 -14.22 -8.71
N ARG A 6 -0.29 -13.06 -8.08
CA ARG A 6 -1.35 -12.77 -7.10
C ARG A 6 -2.54 -12.14 -7.78
N ILE A 7 -3.72 -12.73 -7.57
CA ILE A 7 -5.01 -12.22 -8.04
C ILE A 7 -5.90 -12.03 -6.84
N PHE A 8 -6.49 -10.85 -6.67
CA PHE A 8 -7.39 -10.57 -5.56
C PHE A 8 -8.83 -10.90 -5.96
N VAL A 9 -9.55 -11.61 -5.10
CA VAL A 9 -10.99 -11.84 -5.24
C VAL A 9 -11.67 -10.93 -4.23
N ILE A 10 -12.53 -10.01 -4.71
CA ILE A 10 -13.04 -8.93 -3.88
C ILE A 10 -14.52 -8.67 -4.17
N GLY A 11 -15.30 -8.56 -3.12
CA GLY A 11 -16.69 -8.12 -3.18
C GLY A 11 -16.84 -6.60 -3.08
N HIS A 12 -18.06 -6.11 -2.96
CA HIS A 12 -18.35 -4.67 -2.93
C HIS A 12 -17.84 -3.98 -1.65
N LYS A 13 -17.74 -2.63 -1.68
CA LYS A 13 -17.12 -1.83 -0.60
C LYS A 13 -17.91 -1.74 0.70
N ASN A 14 -19.21 -2.04 0.67
CA ASN A 14 -20.05 -2.21 1.86
C ASN A 14 -20.39 -3.69 2.03
N PRO A 15 -19.42 -4.54 2.36
CA PRO A 15 -19.57 -5.97 2.22
C PRO A 15 -20.61 -6.54 3.20
N ASP A 16 -21.56 -7.28 2.66
CA ASP A 16 -22.50 -8.12 3.37
C ASP A 16 -21.99 -9.58 3.45
N THR A 17 -22.86 -10.48 3.85
CA THR A 17 -22.51 -11.89 4.03
C THR A 17 -22.23 -12.56 2.69
N ASP A 18 -22.98 -12.25 1.60
CA ASP A 18 -22.71 -12.82 0.28
C ASP A 18 -21.35 -12.32 -0.26
N SER A 19 -21.12 -11.04 -0.23
CA SER A 19 -19.90 -10.41 -0.72
C SER A 19 -18.61 -11.04 -0.12
N ILE A 20 -18.60 -11.29 1.19
CA ILE A 20 -17.44 -11.88 1.88
C ILE A 20 -17.33 -13.39 1.63
N CYS A 21 -18.44 -14.12 1.77
CA CYS A 21 -18.47 -15.58 1.61
C CYS A 21 -18.15 -15.98 0.16
N SER A 22 -18.70 -15.25 -0.81
CA SER A 22 -18.43 -15.45 -2.24
C SER A 22 -16.97 -15.17 -2.60
N ALA A 23 -16.34 -14.14 -2.03
CA ALA A 23 -14.94 -13.90 -2.25
C ALA A 23 -14.05 -15.05 -1.75
N ILE A 24 -14.37 -15.62 -0.58
CA ILE A 24 -13.64 -16.76 0.00
C ILE A 24 -13.85 -18.02 -0.85
N ALA A 25 -15.09 -18.33 -1.20
CA ALA A 25 -15.46 -19.55 -1.93
C ALA A 25 -14.89 -19.53 -3.36
N TYR A 26 -14.96 -18.39 -4.06
CA TYR A 26 -14.39 -18.30 -5.40
C TYR A 26 -12.88 -18.39 -5.40
N ALA A 27 -12.20 -17.82 -4.40
CA ALA A 27 -10.77 -18.00 -4.23
C ALA A 27 -10.40 -19.47 -4.02
N ASP A 28 -11.20 -20.26 -3.29
CA ASP A 28 -11.01 -21.71 -3.13
C ASP A 28 -11.13 -22.44 -4.48
N ILE A 29 -12.20 -22.21 -5.24
CA ILE A 29 -12.41 -22.78 -6.57
C ILE A 29 -11.17 -22.52 -7.45
N LYS A 30 -10.75 -21.28 -7.57
CA LYS A 30 -9.67 -20.88 -8.48
C LYS A 30 -8.31 -21.41 -8.04
N ASN A 31 -8.02 -21.47 -6.75
CA ASN A 31 -6.78 -22.04 -6.24
C ASN A 31 -6.67 -23.55 -6.46
N ARG A 32 -7.82 -24.25 -6.55
CA ARG A 32 -7.86 -25.70 -6.81
C ARG A 32 -7.85 -26.04 -8.31
N THR A 33 -8.30 -25.11 -9.16
CA THR A 33 -8.41 -25.32 -10.61
C THR A 33 -7.29 -24.70 -11.42
N THR A 34 -6.50 -23.78 -10.83
CA THR A 34 -5.50 -22.99 -11.56
C THR A 34 -4.09 -23.23 -11.03
N GLN A 35 -3.12 -23.47 -11.92
CA GLN A 35 -1.70 -23.59 -11.56
C GLN A 35 -0.97 -22.25 -11.74
N ASN A 36 0.12 -22.05 -10.98
CA ASN A 36 1.01 -20.88 -11.05
C ASN A 36 0.36 -19.51 -10.72
N LYS A 37 -0.89 -19.48 -10.25
CA LYS A 37 -1.61 -18.31 -9.78
C LYS A 37 -2.08 -18.53 -8.35
N LYS A 38 -2.17 -17.45 -7.57
CA LYS A 38 -2.69 -17.49 -6.20
C LYS A 38 -3.83 -16.47 -6.08
N TYR A 39 -5.03 -16.99 -5.94
CA TYR A 39 -6.22 -16.18 -5.68
C TYR A 39 -6.36 -15.94 -4.19
N ILE A 40 -6.47 -14.67 -3.81
CA ILE A 40 -6.46 -14.23 -2.41
C ILE A 40 -7.74 -13.44 -2.16
N PRO A 41 -8.64 -13.92 -1.27
CA PRO A 41 -9.83 -13.17 -0.93
C PRO A 41 -9.45 -11.90 -0.18
N LYS A 42 -10.13 -10.80 -0.52
CA LYS A 42 -10.00 -9.48 0.09
C LYS A 42 -11.37 -8.90 0.39
N ARG A 43 -11.43 -7.96 1.31
CA ARG A 43 -12.62 -7.16 1.58
C ARG A 43 -12.35 -5.68 1.36
N ALA A 44 -13.29 -4.98 0.75
CA ALA A 44 -13.18 -3.55 0.48
C ALA A 44 -13.72 -2.67 1.61
N GLY A 45 -14.44 -3.25 2.58
CA GLY A 45 -15.04 -2.54 3.72
C GLY A 45 -14.99 -3.31 5.03
N GLN A 46 -15.66 -2.77 6.03
CA GLN A 46 -15.81 -3.45 7.31
C GLN A 46 -16.90 -4.53 7.22
N ILE A 47 -16.68 -5.66 7.90
CA ILE A 47 -17.67 -6.72 8.00
C ILE A 47 -18.72 -6.35 9.04
N ASN A 48 -19.99 -6.66 8.75
CA ASN A 48 -21.09 -6.51 9.68
C ASN A 48 -21.11 -7.68 10.72
N GLU A 49 -21.95 -7.57 11.73
CA GLU A 49 -22.02 -8.56 12.81
C GLU A 49 -22.53 -9.92 12.33
N GLU A 50 -23.48 -9.94 11.39
CA GLU A 50 -23.98 -11.16 10.75
C GLU A 50 -22.85 -11.93 10.07
N THR A 51 -22.10 -11.26 9.20
CA THR A 51 -20.94 -11.85 8.53
C THR A 51 -19.88 -12.32 9.54
N ARG A 52 -19.67 -11.55 10.60
CA ARG A 52 -18.74 -11.92 11.68
C ARG A 52 -19.16 -13.20 12.39
N TYR A 53 -20.47 -13.31 12.72
CA TYR A 53 -21.03 -14.52 13.29
C TYR A 53 -20.79 -15.73 12.37
N VAL A 54 -21.11 -15.61 11.07
CA VAL A 54 -20.95 -16.67 10.08
C VAL A 54 -19.50 -17.13 9.99
N LEU A 55 -18.54 -16.20 9.86
CA LEU A 55 -17.13 -16.53 9.80
C LEU A 55 -16.65 -17.26 11.06
N ASN A 56 -17.06 -16.80 12.23
CA ASN A 56 -16.70 -17.42 13.51
C ASN A 56 -17.31 -18.82 13.65
N ARG A 57 -18.58 -18.99 13.25
CA ARG A 57 -19.30 -20.27 13.31
C ARG A 57 -18.62 -21.38 12.54
N PHE A 58 -18.04 -21.03 11.37
CA PHE A 58 -17.34 -22.00 10.53
C PHE A 58 -15.80 -21.96 10.70
N GLY A 59 -15.28 -21.19 11.64
CA GLY A 59 -13.85 -21.09 11.95
C GLY A 59 -13.03 -20.59 10.76
N VAL A 60 -13.52 -19.57 10.06
CA VAL A 60 -12.87 -18.93 8.92
C VAL A 60 -12.43 -17.51 9.30
N GLN A 61 -11.18 -17.16 9.01
CA GLN A 61 -10.68 -15.81 9.27
C GLN A 61 -11.22 -14.82 8.25
N PRO A 62 -11.57 -13.59 8.66
CA PRO A 62 -11.98 -12.54 7.75
C PRO A 62 -10.90 -12.25 6.70
N PRO A 63 -11.27 -12.03 5.42
CA PRO A 63 -10.33 -11.58 4.41
C PRO A 63 -9.63 -10.29 4.82
N ALA A 64 -8.34 -10.16 4.48
CA ALA A 64 -7.59 -8.94 4.79
C ALA A 64 -8.17 -7.74 4.03
N TYR A 65 -8.23 -6.59 4.70
CA TYR A 65 -8.74 -5.34 4.15
C TYR A 65 -7.91 -4.83 2.97
N LEU A 66 -8.56 -4.33 1.95
CA LEU A 66 -8.00 -3.68 0.78
C LEU A 66 -8.96 -2.57 0.32
N GLY A 67 -8.83 -1.38 0.87
CA GLY A 67 -9.71 -0.25 0.54
C GLY A 67 -9.35 0.46 -0.77
N ASN A 68 -8.14 0.25 -1.28
CA ASN A 68 -7.66 0.87 -2.51
C ASN A 68 -6.82 -0.14 -3.32
N ILE A 69 -7.16 -0.34 -4.60
CA ILE A 69 -6.48 -1.29 -5.48
C ILE A 69 -5.35 -0.65 -6.30
N GLY A 70 -5.18 0.66 -6.25
CA GLY A 70 -4.13 1.37 -6.97
C GLY A 70 -2.74 0.76 -6.76
N THR A 71 -1.87 0.90 -7.75
CA THR A 71 -0.49 0.42 -7.69
C THR A 71 0.30 1.24 -6.68
N GLN A 72 1.10 0.58 -5.85
CA GLN A 72 1.98 1.19 -4.85
C GLN A 72 3.44 0.96 -5.23
N VAL A 73 4.34 1.73 -4.63
CA VAL A 73 5.80 1.60 -4.87
C VAL A 73 6.30 0.18 -4.64
N LYS A 74 5.75 -0.55 -3.65
CA LYS A 74 6.11 -1.97 -3.40
C LYS A 74 5.74 -2.93 -4.55
N ASP A 75 4.85 -2.52 -5.44
CA ASP A 75 4.42 -3.30 -6.60
C ASP A 75 5.30 -3.00 -7.84
N MET A 76 6.17 -1.98 -7.75
CA MET A 76 7.12 -1.63 -8.80
C MET A 76 8.37 -2.52 -8.74
N ASP A 77 9.13 -2.56 -9.84
CA ASP A 77 10.46 -3.19 -9.86
C ASP A 77 11.48 -2.29 -9.16
N ILE A 78 11.63 -2.45 -7.86
CA ILE A 78 12.59 -1.70 -7.04
C ILE A 78 13.97 -2.26 -7.29
N ARG A 79 14.85 -1.43 -7.88
CA ARG A 79 16.24 -1.81 -8.10
C ARG A 79 16.98 -1.85 -6.76
N THR A 80 17.41 -3.04 -6.35
CA THR A 80 18.25 -3.19 -5.15
C THR A 80 19.60 -2.49 -5.37
N SER A 81 20.09 -1.82 -4.34
CA SER A 81 21.40 -1.14 -4.37
C SER A 81 22.40 -1.92 -3.52
N PRO A 82 23.68 -1.98 -3.93
CA PRO A 82 24.71 -2.59 -3.11
C PRO A 82 24.87 -1.85 -1.77
N GLN A 83 25.47 -2.54 -0.78
CA GLN A 83 25.73 -1.94 0.52
C GLN A 83 26.88 -0.92 0.40
N ALA A 84 26.66 0.30 0.83
CA ALA A 84 27.65 1.35 0.91
C ALA A 84 27.45 2.16 2.20
N ASP A 85 28.52 2.38 2.93
CA ASP A 85 28.52 3.19 4.15
C ASP A 85 29.26 4.52 3.95
N LYS A 86 29.02 5.46 4.84
CA LYS A 86 29.54 6.84 4.76
C LYS A 86 31.07 6.97 4.83
N SER A 87 31.78 5.93 5.30
CA SER A 87 33.23 5.93 5.41
C SER A 87 33.93 5.42 4.15
N MET A 88 33.20 4.85 3.19
CA MET A 88 33.74 4.36 1.93
C MET A 88 34.45 5.49 1.16
N SER A 89 35.60 5.21 0.56
CA SER A 89 36.29 6.19 -0.29
C SER A 89 35.52 6.48 -1.59
N LEU A 90 35.73 7.67 -2.18
CA LEU A 90 35.13 7.97 -3.50
C LEU A 90 35.57 6.96 -4.56
N LYS A 91 36.82 6.49 -4.51
CA LYS A 91 37.32 5.44 -5.41
C LYS A 91 36.46 4.18 -5.32
N ASN A 92 36.31 3.63 -4.11
CA ASN A 92 35.56 2.41 -3.91
C ASN A 92 34.07 2.62 -4.22
N THR A 93 33.53 3.80 -3.91
CA THR A 93 32.16 4.18 -4.25
C THR A 93 31.94 4.20 -5.76
N TRP A 94 32.88 4.79 -6.51
CA TRP A 94 32.84 4.81 -7.98
C TRP A 94 32.92 3.41 -8.57
N ASP A 95 33.89 2.60 -8.12
CA ASP A 95 34.04 1.22 -8.59
C ASP A 95 32.78 0.40 -8.36
N LEU A 96 32.20 0.50 -7.15
CA LEU A 96 30.93 -0.15 -6.80
C LEU A 96 29.77 0.29 -7.70
N MET A 97 29.69 1.59 -8.03
CA MET A 97 28.66 2.12 -8.94
C MET A 97 28.86 1.61 -10.36
N GLN A 98 30.10 1.53 -10.86
CA GLN A 98 30.42 1.02 -12.20
C GLN A 98 30.12 -0.47 -12.33
N GLU A 99 30.54 -1.30 -11.38
CA GLU A 99 30.31 -2.74 -11.35
C GLU A 99 28.81 -3.09 -11.38
N ASN A 100 28.00 -2.28 -10.70
CA ASN A 100 26.55 -2.48 -10.63
C ASN A 100 25.76 -1.70 -11.68
N GLY A 101 26.43 -0.89 -12.53
CA GLY A 101 25.79 -0.07 -13.57
C GLY A 101 24.77 0.92 -13.01
N ILE A 102 25.01 1.52 -11.84
CA ILE A 102 24.13 2.49 -11.17
C ILE A 102 24.69 3.91 -11.24
N VAL A 103 23.81 4.88 -11.35
CA VAL A 103 24.15 6.31 -11.46
C VAL A 103 23.90 7.10 -10.18
N SER A 104 23.21 6.49 -9.22
CA SER A 104 22.90 7.05 -7.91
C SER A 104 22.96 5.92 -6.88
N LEU A 105 23.72 6.12 -5.81
CA LEU A 105 23.94 5.12 -4.76
C LEU A 105 23.45 5.66 -3.41
N PRO A 106 22.43 5.04 -2.80
CA PRO A 106 22.04 5.33 -1.43
C PRO A 106 23.14 4.89 -0.45
N ILE A 107 23.53 5.80 0.42
CA ILE A 107 24.46 5.53 1.53
C ILE A 107 23.63 5.21 2.77
N ARG A 108 23.95 4.08 3.40
CA ARG A 108 23.16 3.52 4.51
C ARG A 108 24.03 3.33 5.75
N ASP A 109 23.39 3.47 6.90
CA ASP A 109 24.00 3.09 8.17
C ASP A 109 24.04 1.56 8.36
N LYS A 110 24.52 1.12 9.53
CA LYS A 110 24.61 -0.31 9.90
C LYS A 110 23.25 -0.99 10.02
N ASP A 111 22.21 -0.22 10.30
CA ASP A 111 20.83 -0.69 10.45
C ASP A 111 20.06 -0.71 9.11
N GLY A 112 20.67 -0.16 8.06
CA GLY A 112 20.12 -0.07 6.71
C GLY A 112 19.29 1.20 6.46
N CYS A 113 19.31 2.16 7.40
CA CYS A 113 18.64 3.45 7.22
C CYS A 113 19.42 4.36 6.28
N LEU A 114 18.72 5.21 5.54
CA LEU A 114 19.31 6.12 4.57
C LEU A 114 20.02 7.28 5.29
N GLU A 115 21.33 7.43 5.08
CA GLU A 115 22.13 8.55 5.58
C GLU A 115 22.40 9.62 4.51
N GLY A 116 22.37 9.25 3.25
CA GLY A 116 22.64 10.15 2.14
C GLY A 116 22.50 9.49 0.77
N LEU A 117 22.67 10.31 -0.26
CA LEU A 117 22.65 9.88 -1.65
C LEU A 117 23.85 10.49 -2.38
N VAL A 118 24.61 9.66 -3.10
CA VAL A 118 25.67 10.13 -3.98
C VAL A 118 25.34 9.79 -5.43
N THR A 119 25.64 10.72 -6.34
CA THR A 119 25.48 10.53 -7.78
C THR A 119 26.82 10.62 -8.51
N ILE A 120 26.87 10.09 -9.73
CA ILE A 120 28.03 10.28 -10.61
C ILE A 120 28.37 11.77 -10.77
N GLY A 121 27.37 12.66 -10.82
CA GLY A 121 27.56 14.10 -10.93
C GLY A 121 28.26 14.71 -9.72
N ASP A 122 27.93 14.22 -8.51
CA ASP A 122 28.57 14.68 -7.27
C ASP A 122 30.04 14.27 -7.23
N ILE A 123 30.38 13.03 -7.62
CA ILE A 123 31.73 12.52 -7.74
C ILE A 123 32.51 13.31 -8.80
N ALA A 124 31.95 13.52 -9.99
CA ALA A 124 32.57 14.25 -11.08
C ALA A 124 32.86 15.70 -10.69
N LYS A 125 31.92 16.39 -10.02
CA LYS A 125 32.11 17.74 -9.53
C LYS A 125 33.31 17.81 -8.58
N THR A 126 33.38 16.94 -7.58
CA THR A 126 34.49 16.90 -6.62
C THR A 126 35.84 16.60 -7.29
N TYR A 127 35.82 15.76 -8.34
CA TYR A 127 37.05 15.47 -9.09
C TYR A 127 37.51 16.65 -9.96
N MET A 128 36.60 17.47 -10.44
CA MET A 128 36.94 18.66 -11.26
C MET A 128 37.38 19.86 -10.42
N ASP A 129 36.90 19.95 -9.16
CA ASP A 129 37.30 21.01 -8.22
C ASP A 129 38.65 20.69 -7.58
N THR A 130 39.72 20.60 -8.40
CA THR A 130 41.05 20.07 -8.03
C THR A 130 42.00 21.07 -7.39
N THR A 131 41.60 22.32 -7.19
CA THR A 131 42.50 23.39 -6.71
C THR A 131 42.62 23.46 -5.18
N ASP A 132 41.79 22.74 -4.43
CA ASP A 132 41.82 22.75 -2.96
C ASP A 132 42.81 21.73 -2.40
N SER A 133 44.01 22.20 -2.02
CA SER A 133 45.02 21.38 -1.35
C SER A 133 44.61 20.91 0.06
N TYR A 134 43.63 21.52 0.66
CA TYR A 134 43.07 21.14 1.97
C TYR A 134 41.94 20.11 1.88
N LEU A 135 41.55 19.63 0.71
CA LEU A 135 40.41 18.74 0.48
C LEU A 135 40.44 17.51 1.39
N LEU A 136 41.59 16.84 1.52
CA LEU A 136 41.70 15.62 2.33
C LEU A 136 41.55 15.89 3.83
N SER A 137 42.14 16.99 4.32
CA SER A 137 42.04 17.38 5.74
C SER A 137 40.63 17.88 6.09
N ASN A 138 40.01 18.67 5.22
CA ASN A 138 38.62 19.12 5.35
C ASN A 138 37.65 17.93 5.38
N ALA A 139 37.90 16.90 4.56
CA ALA A 139 37.14 15.67 4.52
C ALA A 139 37.43 14.70 5.68
N ARG A 140 38.44 15.00 6.52
CA ARG A 140 38.92 14.15 7.62
C ARG A 140 39.22 12.73 7.11
N THR A 141 40.11 12.64 6.12
CA THR A 141 40.38 11.38 5.41
C THR A 141 41.24 10.45 6.26
N GLN A 142 40.82 9.19 6.39
CA GLN A 142 41.55 8.19 7.17
C GLN A 142 42.81 7.73 6.42
N TYR A 143 43.94 7.60 7.10
CA TYR A 143 45.21 7.17 6.47
C TYR A 143 45.12 5.81 5.79
N ARG A 144 44.35 4.88 6.35
CA ARG A 144 44.05 3.60 5.71
C ARG A 144 43.45 3.79 4.32
N ARG A 145 42.47 4.70 4.18
CA ARG A 145 41.80 4.97 2.89
C ARG A 145 42.73 5.62 1.88
N ILE A 146 43.63 6.48 2.36
CA ILE A 146 44.68 7.08 1.52
C ILE A 146 45.57 5.97 0.99
N ALA A 147 46.11 5.11 1.86
CA ALA A 147 46.97 4.00 1.47
C ALA A 147 46.29 3.07 0.46
N GLU A 148 45.05 2.60 0.76
CA GLU A 148 44.26 1.77 -0.14
C GLU A 148 44.06 2.40 -1.52
N THR A 149 43.74 3.72 -1.56
CA THR A 149 43.47 4.44 -2.81
C THR A 149 44.72 4.59 -3.70
N VAL A 150 45.90 4.81 -3.09
CA VAL A 150 47.16 4.89 -3.82
C VAL A 150 47.85 3.52 -3.99
N GLY A 151 47.10 2.42 -3.75
CA GLY A 151 47.62 1.07 -3.90
C GLY A 151 48.75 0.70 -2.97
N GLY A 152 48.91 1.44 -1.87
CA GLY A 152 50.05 1.35 -0.95
C GLY A 152 49.68 0.75 0.41
N GLU A 153 50.68 0.78 1.30
CA GLU A 153 50.59 0.33 2.68
C GLU A 153 51.14 1.38 3.66
N VAL A 154 50.62 1.38 4.88
CA VAL A 154 51.18 2.21 5.96
C VAL A 154 52.38 1.49 6.54
N VAL A 155 53.57 2.08 6.39
CA VAL A 155 54.83 1.53 6.89
C VAL A 155 55.08 1.92 8.33
N GLU A 156 54.68 3.14 8.71
CA GLU A 156 54.76 3.66 10.07
C GLU A 156 53.56 4.53 10.40
N GLY A 157 53.15 4.54 11.69
CA GLY A 157 52.14 5.40 12.24
C GLY A 157 50.77 4.75 12.36
N ASN A 158 49.76 5.51 12.85
CA ASN A 158 48.41 5.00 13.13
C ASN A 158 47.58 4.90 11.84
N VAL A 159 47.45 3.70 11.30
CA VAL A 159 46.64 3.37 10.11
C VAL A 159 45.17 3.79 10.23
N HIS A 160 44.62 3.79 11.46
CA HIS A 160 43.25 4.20 11.74
C HIS A 160 43.10 5.69 12.08
N GLY A 161 44.21 6.43 12.12
CA GLY A 161 44.20 7.87 12.30
C GLY A 161 43.61 8.60 11.10
N TYR A 162 43.35 9.89 11.27
CA TYR A 162 42.72 10.74 10.26
C TYR A 162 43.63 11.94 9.94
N PHE A 163 43.77 12.28 8.67
CA PHE A 163 44.36 13.53 8.22
C PHE A 163 43.32 14.65 8.39
N VAL A 164 43.52 15.51 9.38
CA VAL A 164 42.51 16.50 9.84
C VAL A 164 42.97 17.95 9.71
N LYS A 165 44.27 18.18 9.38
CA LYS A 165 44.87 19.50 9.22
C LYS A 165 46.06 19.42 8.26
N GLY A 166 46.27 20.48 7.49
CA GLY A 166 47.38 20.59 6.53
C GLY A 166 46.95 20.41 5.08
N ARG A 167 47.88 20.68 4.18
CA ARG A 167 47.75 20.58 2.72
C ARG A 167 48.35 19.28 2.22
N VAL A 168 47.96 18.89 1.01
CA VAL A 168 48.65 17.85 0.25
C VAL A 168 49.58 18.52 -0.75
N LEU A 169 50.85 18.21 -0.67
CA LEU A 169 51.90 18.81 -1.48
C LEU A 169 52.72 17.74 -2.21
N VAL A 170 53.34 18.10 -3.33
CA VAL A 170 54.33 17.25 -4.03
C VAL A 170 55.72 17.82 -3.82
N GLY A 171 56.59 17.08 -3.12
CA GLY A 171 57.94 17.48 -2.76
C GLY A 171 58.94 17.19 -3.86
N THR A 172 58.89 17.94 -4.95
CA THR A 172 59.87 17.83 -6.08
C THR A 172 60.94 18.89 -6.06
N ALA A 173 60.80 19.91 -5.21
CA ALA A 173 61.77 20.98 -5.09
C ALA A 173 63.02 20.57 -4.26
N ASN A 174 64.09 21.33 -4.36
CA ASN A 174 65.26 21.10 -3.56
C ASN A 174 64.95 21.37 -2.05
N PRO A 175 65.62 20.68 -1.10
CA PRO A 175 65.34 20.80 0.33
C PRO A 175 65.28 22.22 0.87
N LYS A 176 66.18 23.11 0.40
CA LYS A 176 66.22 24.53 0.80
C LYS A 176 65.02 25.33 0.33
N MET A 177 64.38 24.95 -0.78
CA MET A 177 63.15 25.60 -1.25
C MET A 177 61.93 25.06 -0.52
N LEU A 178 61.95 23.82 -0.04
CA LEU A 178 60.90 23.23 0.79
C LEU A 178 60.85 23.86 2.19
N GLU A 179 62.00 24.39 2.70
CA GLU A 179 62.15 24.97 4.04
C GLU A 179 61.30 26.22 4.33
N GLY A 180 60.68 26.83 3.37
CA GLY A 180 59.74 27.94 3.57
C GLY A 180 58.35 27.68 3.03
N TYR A 181 58.15 26.52 2.39
CA TYR A 181 56.91 26.19 1.70
C TYR A 181 56.08 25.13 2.42
N VAL A 182 56.74 24.18 3.08
CA VAL A 182 56.09 23.13 3.86
C VAL A 182 55.78 23.64 5.25
N GLU A 183 54.54 23.41 5.68
CA GLU A 183 54.08 23.81 7.01
C GLU A 183 53.84 22.59 7.90
N GLU A 184 53.76 22.83 9.20
CA GLU A 184 53.41 21.81 10.19
C GLU A 184 52.06 21.17 9.83
N ASN A 185 51.95 19.85 9.94
CA ASN A 185 50.81 19.01 9.62
C ASN A 185 50.54 18.82 8.12
N ASP A 186 51.32 19.36 7.20
CA ASP A 186 51.16 19.05 5.76
C ASP A 186 51.37 17.55 5.49
N MET A 187 50.83 17.07 4.40
CA MET A 187 51.08 15.74 3.82
C MET A 187 51.90 15.92 2.55
N ILE A 188 53.03 15.19 2.42
CA ILE A 188 53.94 15.38 1.31
C ILE A 188 54.12 14.08 0.53
N ILE A 189 53.96 14.15 -0.80
CA ILE A 189 54.27 13.08 -1.75
C ILE A 189 55.71 13.27 -2.22
N MET A 190 56.56 12.26 -2.02
CA MET A 190 58.01 12.36 -2.24
C MET A 190 58.56 11.16 -3.02
N GLY A 191 59.76 11.31 -3.57
CA GLY A 191 60.55 10.26 -4.19
C GLY A 191 61.49 9.57 -3.22
N ASP A 192 62.73 9.24 -3.70
CA ASP A 192 63.70 8.35 -3.06
C ASP A 192 64.78 9.06 -2.21
N ARG A 193 64.79 10.38 -2.16
CA ARG A 193 65.83 11.12 -1.47
C ARG A 193 65.60 11.13 0.05
N GLU A 194 66.47 10.43 0.80
CA GLU A 194 66.41 10.38 2.26
C GLU A 194 66.49 11.75 2.92
N GLU A 195 67.29 12.66 2.36
CA GLU A 195 67.44 14.03 2.86
C GLU A 195 66.14 14.80 2.82
N ASP A 196 65.29 14.61 1.79
CA ASP A 196 63.98 15.23 1.68
C ASP A 196 63.00 14.66 2.74
N HIS A 197 63.06 13.34 3.00
CA HIS A 197 62.27 12.71 4.05
C HIS A 197 62.64 13.26 5.43
N LEU A 198 63.94 13.36 5.75
CA LEU A 198 64.42 13.92 7.01
C LEU A 198 64.01 15.38 7.19
N GLN A 199 64.09 16.17 6.12
CA GLN A 199 63.66 17.56 6.11
C GLN A 199 62.15 17.69 6.40
N ALA A 200 61.29 16.90 5.73
CA ALA A 200 59.85 16.88 5.99
C ALA A 200 59.53 16.52 7.46
N ILE A 201 60.24 15.52 8.02
CA ILE A 201 60.08 15.14 9.42
C ILE A 201 60.51 16.29 10.36
N SER A 202 61.58 17.04 10.00
CA SER A 202 62.02 18.19 10.82
C SER A 202 60.95 19.28 10.91
N GLN A 203 60.12 19.45 9.89
CA GLN A 203 59.03 20.42 9.79
C GLN A 203 57.71 19.93 10.41
N ASN A 204 57.71 18.77 11.07
CA ASN A 204 56.52 18.17 11.74
C ASN A 204 55.33 17.99 10.79
N VAL A 205 55.55 17.44 9.60
CA VAL A 205 54.49 17.05 8.69
C VAL A 205 53.62 15.94 9.32
N SER A 206 52.36 15.80 8.91
CA SER A 206 51.49 14.71 9.39
C SER A 206 51.78 13.39 8.70
N CYS A 207 52.13 13.43 7.40
CA CYS A 207 52.28 12.23 6.60
C CYS A 207 53.29 12.43 5.46
N ILE A 208 54.07 11.40 5.18
CA ILE A 208 54.94 11.29 4.00
C ILE A 208 54.43 10.11 3.16
N ILE A 209 54.20 10.34 1.86
CA ILE A 209 53.86 9.28 0.92
C ILE A 209 55.06 9.09 -0.02
N VAL A 210 55.64 7.89 0.02
CA VAL A 210 56.81 7.55 -0.78
C VAL A 210 56.39 6.66 -1.95
N GLY A 211 56.69 7.11 -3.19
CA GLY A 211 56.30 6.39 -4.41
C GLY A 211 57.27 5.27 -4.80
N LEU A 212 56.93 4.54 -5.91
CA LEU A 212 57.76 3.55 -6.59
C LEU A 212 58.23 2.37 -5.70
N ASN A 213 57.45 2.03 -4.64
CA ASN A 213 57.80 1.00 -3.66
C ASN A 213 59.20 1.20 -3.02
N ILE A 214 59.70 2.43 -2.97
CA ILE A 214 60.99 2.74 -2.38
C ILE A 214 61.01 2.32 -0.91
N VAL A 215 62.07 1.62 -0.52
CA VAL A 215 62.27 1.23 0.88
C VAL A 215 62.73 2.44 1.68
N VAL A 216 61.94 2.84 2.65
CA VAL A 216 62.27 3.94 3.56
C VAL A 216 63.35 3.47 4.55
N SER A 217 64.39 4.28 4.79
CA SER A 217 65.46 3.88 5.68
C SER A 217 64.99 3.77 7.15
N GLU A 218 65.61 2.86 7.92
CA GLU A 218 65.30 2.65 9.35
C GLU A 218 65.43 3.96 10.15
N LYS A 219 66.39 4.82 9.78
CA LYS A 219 66.59 6.13 10.41
C LYS A 219 65.34 7.02 10.25
N VAL A 220 64.78 7.08 9.03
CA VAL A 220 63.56 7.85 8.73
C VAL A 220 62.35 7.27 9.45
N VAL A 221 62.18 5.96 9.43
CA VAL A 221 61.06 5.27 10.13
C VAL A 221 61.13 5.54 11.65
N LYS A 222 62.32 5.43 12.27
CA LYS A 222 62.49 5.70 13.69
C LYS A 222 62.15 7.15 14.07
N LEU A 223 62.63 8.12 13.29
CA LEU A 223 62.32 9.54 13.54
C LEU A 223 60.83 9.86 13.30
N ALA A 224 60.20 9.23 12.32
CA ALA A 224 58.78 9.38 12.09
C ALA A 224 57.95 8.81 13.26
N HIS A 225 58.38 7.65 13.79
CA HIS A 225 57.77 7.05 14.99
C HIS A 225 57.83 8.00 16.20
N GLU A 226 59.02 8.56 16.49
CA GLU A 226 59.22 9.49 17.60
C GLU A 226 58.35 10.75 17.50
N LYS A 227 58.01 11.18 16.28
CA LYS A 227 57.19 12.37 16.01
C LYS A 227 55.72 12.05 15.66
N ASN A 228 55.31 10.79 15.69
CA ASN A 228 53.97 10.34 15.29
C ASN A 228 53.57 10.71 13.84
N ILE A 229 54.55 10.70 12.94
CA ILE A 229 54.35 10.98 11.52
C ILE A 229 54.00 9.67 10.80
N VAL A 230 52.95 9.71 9.94
CA VAL A 230 52.55 8.54 9.16
C VAL A 230 53.43 8.44 7.89
N ILE A 231 53.94 7.23 7.60
CA ILE A 231 54.61 6.93 6.34
C ILE A 231 53.78 5.93 5.54
N ILE A 232 53.42 6.30 4.31
CA ILE A 232 52.72 5.44 3.35
C ILE A 232 53.69 5.14 2.21
N ARG A 233 53.84 3.86 1.86
CA ARG A 233 54.61 3.42 0.70
C ARG A 233 53.65 3.00 -0.40
N SER A 234 53.80 3.55 -1.62
CA SER A 234 52.96 3.29 -2.77
C SER A 234 53.78 2.74 -3.96
N PRO A 235 53.23 1.81 -4.77
CA PRO A 235 53.89 1.36 -5.99
C PRO A 235 53.85 2.38 -7.12
N TYR A 236 53.00 3.40 -7.02
CA TYR A 236 52.84 4.42 -8.05
C TYR A 236 53.93 5.53 -7.95
N ASP A 237 54.16 6.21 -9.04
CA ASP A 237 54.99 7.42 -9.06
C ASP A 237 54.24 8.63 -8.45
N THR A 238 54.96 9.70 -8.19
CA THR A 238 54.42 10.91 -7.56
C THR A 238 53.27 11.54 -8.34
N PHE A 239 53.29 11.47 -9.69
CA PHE A 239 52.20 11.97 -10.52
C PHE A 239 50.92 11.17 -10.36
N ASN A 240 51.02 9.84 -10.42
CA ASN A 240 49.88 8.97 -10.24
C ASN A 240 49.31 9.05 -8.81
N ILE A 241 50.20 9.13 -7.78
CA ILE A 241 49.75 9.34 -6.38
C ILE A 241 48.98 10.65 -6.27
N ALA A 242 49.52 11.77 -6.76
CA ALA A 242 48.90 13.09 -6.70
C ALA A 242 47.55 13.12 -7.43
N ARG A 243 47.40 12.36 -8.52
CA ARG A 243 46.15 12.23 -9.26
C ARG A 243 45.09 11.41 -8.54
N LEU A 244 45.48 10.35 -7.84
CA LEU A 244 44.57 9.40 -7.20
C LEU A 244 44.16 9.82 -5.78
N ILE A 245 45.05 10.56 -5.07
CA ILE A 245 44.87 10.77 -3.62
C ILE A 245 43.55 11.43 -3.26
N ASN A 246 43.04 12.35 -4.08
CA ASN A 246 41.79 13.02 -3.85
C ASN A 246 40.57 12.06 -3.89
N GLN A 247 40.74 10.88 -4.51
CA GLN A 247 39.68 9.84 -4.52
C GLN A 247 39.59 9.06 -3.19
N SER A 248 40.51 9.29 -2.25
CA SER A 248 40.54 8.66 -0.93
C SER A 248 39.55 9.29 0.07
N ILE A 249 39.03 10.49 -0.22
CA ILE A 249 38.08 11.14 0.68
C ILE A 249 36.82 10.28 0.89
N PRO A 250 36.22 10.30 2.10
CA PRO A 250 35.06 9.53 2.38
C PRO A 250 33.83 10.08 1.62
N VAL A 251 32.95 9.18 1.17
CA VAL A 251 31.72 9.57 0.45
C VAL A 251 30.83 10.48 1.27
N SER A 252 30.91 10.41 2.60
CA SER A 252 30.20 11.30 3.52
C SER A 252 30.48 12.79 3.31
N PHE A 253 31.60 13.14 2.71
CA PHE A 253 31.97 14.52 2.40
C PHE A 253 31.22 15.06 1.18
N VAL A 254 30.80 14.18 0.26
CA VAL A 254 30.25 14.52 -1.05
C VAL A 254 28.76 14.20 -1.14
N MET A 255 28.28 13.20 -0.37
CA MET A 255 26.89 12.78 -0.43
C MET A 255 25.94 13.90 0.00
N LYS A 256 24.79 13.98 -0.65
CA LYS A 256 23.69 14.84 -0.25
C LYS A 256 22.97 14.21 0.94
N ARG A 257 22.69 15.01 1.97
CA ARG A 257 21.97 14.61 3.19
C ARG A 257 20.63 15.31 3.32
N ASP A 258 20.56 16.55 2.85
CA ASP A 258 19.39 17.39 2.99
C ASP A 258 18.56 17.39 1.70
N ASN A 259 17.25 17.62 1.84
CA ASN A 259 16.29 17.73 0.73
C ASN A 259 16.31 16.52 -0.23
N MET A 260 16.58 15.33 0.30
CA MET A 260 16.46 14.10 -0.49
C MET A 260 14.97 13.75 -0.70
N VAL A 261 14.58 13.60 -1.96
CA VAL A 261 13.25 13.07 -2.29
C VAL A 261 13.32 11.56 -2.17
N THR A 262 12.57 11.01 -1.23
CA THR A 262 12.43 9.56 -0.97
C THR A 262 10.96 9.16 -1.08
N PHE A 263 10.70 7.90 -1.36
CA PHE A 263 9.35 7.34 -1.39
C PHE A 263 9.24 6.15 -0.45
N ASN A 264 8.04 5.98 0.13
CA ASN A 264 7.73 4.82 0.94
C ASN A 264 7.18 3.68 0.07
N THR A 265 7.37 2.45 0.51
CA THR A 265 6.81 1.28 -0.19
C THR A 265 5.29 1.34 -0.31
N GLU A 266 4.61 2.03 0.61
CA GLU A 266 3.16 2.15 0.66
C GLU A 266 2.61 3.35 -0.15
N ASP A 267 3.47 4.23 -0.66
CA ASP A 267 3.04 5.38 -1.47
C ASP A 267 2.38 4.89 -2.77
N PHE A 268 1.32 5.56 -3.19
CA PHE A 268 0.68 5.26 -4.47
C PHE A 268 1.48 5.86 -5.63
N THR A 269 1.51 5.13 -6.74
CA THR A 269 2.31 5.52 -7.92
C THR A 269 1.86 6.84 -8.52
N ASP A 270 0.58 7.17 -8.44
CA ASP A 270 0.05 8.44 -8.96
C ASP A 270 0.59 9.64 -8.17
N ASP A 271 0.62 9.52 -6.85
CA ASP A 271 1.10 10.60 -5.97
C ASP A 271 2.58 10.88 -6.19
N ILE A 272 3.38 9.83 -6.41
CA ILE A 272 4.83 9.99 -6.61
C ILE A 272 5.19 10.43 -8.03
N GLN A 273 4.35 10.19 -9.02
CA GLN A 273 4.62 10.55 -10.41
C GLN A 273 4.82 12.04 -10.58
N ASP A 274 3.94 12.86 -10.01
CA ASP A 274 4.03 14.32 -10.05
C ASP A 274 5.29 14.83 -9.34
N VAL A 275 5.66 14.22 -8.22
CA VAL A 275 6.88 14.56 -7.48
C VAL A 275 8.11 14.23 -8.33
N MET A 276 8.13 13.08 -9.00
CA MET A 276 9.24 12.70 -9.86
C MET A 276 9.38 13.60 -11.10
N ILE A 277 8.27 14.07 -11.68
CA ILE A 277 8.28 14.98 -12.83
C ILE A 277 8.91 16.32 -12.46
N LYS A 278 8.55 16.87 -11.31
CA LYS A 278 9.05 18.16 -10.79
C LYS A 278 10.53 18.13 -10.39
N ASN A 279 11.04 16.95 -10.03
CA ASN A 279 12.43 16.79 -9.56
C ASN A 279 13.31 16.21 -10.66
N ARG A 280 14.50 16.82 -10.89
CA ARG A 280 15.45 16.39 -11.93
C ARG A 280 16.32 15.18 -11.54
N HIS A 281 16.01 14.51 -10.42
CA HIS A 281 16.75 13.32 -10.00
C HIS A 281 16.51 12.15 -10.96
N ARG A 282 17.54 11.31 -11.16
CA ARG A 282 17.45 10.11 -12.02
C ARG A 282 16.95 8.88 -11.26
N ALA A 283 17.21 8.82 -9.97
CA ALA A 283 16.77 7.74 -9.09
C ALA A 283 16.36 8.31 -7.72
N PHE A 284 15.39 7.66 -7.10
CA PHE A 284 14.80 8.04 -5.83
C PHE A 284 14.89 6.86 -4.86
N PRO A 285 15.48 7.04 -3.67
CA PRO A 285 15.53 6.00 -2.66
C PRO A 285 14.12 5.58 -2.21
N VAL A 286 13.95 4.27 -1.95
CA VAL A 286 12.71 3.69 -1.45
C VAL A 286 12.92 3.20 -0.02
N ILE A 287 12.06 3.65 0.87
CA ILE A 287 12.08 3.35 2.31
C ILE A 287 10.92 2.40 2.63
N ASN A 288 11.20 1.35 3.40
CA ASN A 288 10.16 0.44 3.89
C ASN A 288 9.52 0.97 5.20
N PRO A 289 8.41 0.36 5.69
CA PRO A 289 7.75 0.79 6.93
C PRO A 289 8.63 0.72 8.19
N HIS A 290 9.77 0.02 8.12
CA HIS A 290 10.75 -0.07 9.21
C HIS A 290 11.86 1.00 9.10
N GLY A 291 11.72 1.98 8.21
CA GLY A 291 12.71 3.06 8.01
C GLY A 291 13.94 2.65 7.20
N LYS A 292 13.99 1.43 6.64
CA LYS A 292 15.16 0.93 5.91
C LYS A 292 15.06 1.26 4.42
N CYS A 293 16.17 1.70 3.85
CA CYS A 293 16.29 1.91 2.41
C CYS A 293 16.51 0.57 1.70
N ILE A 294 15.52 0.14 0.91
CA ILE A 294 15.53 -1.16 0.22
C ILE A 294 16.05 -1.12 -1.22
N GLY A 295 16.18 0.08 -1.78
CA GLY A 295 16.66 0.27 -3.15
C GLY A 295 16.28 1.62 -3.70
N THR A 296 16.21 1.69 -5.02
CA THR A 296 15.82 2.91 -5.75
C THR A 296 14.80 2.61 -6.84
N ILE A 297 13.98 3.61 -7.15
CA ILE A 297 13.11 3.64 -8.34
C ILE A 297 13.45 4.85 -9.21
N SER A 298 13.05 4.79 -10.46
CA SER A 298 13.23 5.83 -11.45
C SER A 298 11.96 6.01 -12.28
N ARG A 299 11.87 7.08 -13.07
CA ARG A 299 10.73 7.27 -14.00
C ARG A 299 10.53 6.10 -14.97
N ARG A 300 11.59 5.35 -15.28
CA ARG A 300 11.51 4.19 -16.18
C ARG A 300 10.64 3.08 -15.60
N ASN A 301 10.59 2.94 -14.28
CA ASN A 301 9.78 1.92 -13.62
C ASN A 301 8.27 2.09 -13.84
N PHE A 302 7.80 3.29 -14.23
CA PHE A 302 6.40 3.49 -14.62
C PHE A 302 6.03 2.85 -15.96
N LEU A 303 7.01 2.64 -16.86
CA LEU A 303 6.76 2.02 -18.16
C LEU A 303 6.50 0.51 -18.04
N ASP A 304 7.05 -0.12 -17.01
CA ASP A 304 7.00 -1.56 -16.77
C ASP A 304 6.03 -1.92 -15.62
N MET A 305 5.15 -0.98 -15.22
CA MET A 305 4.19 -1.24 -14.15
C MET A 305 3.12 -2.25 -14.58
N HIS A 306 2.93 -3.25 -13.75
CA HIS A 306 1.82 -4.19 -13.89
C HIS A 306 0.64 -3.76 -13.01
N LYS A 307 -0.54 -3.68 -13.62
CA LYS A 307 -1.78 -3.47 -12.87
C LYS A 307 -2.04 -4.66 -11.94
N LYS A 308 -2.59 -4.40 -10.76
CA LYS A 308 -3.06 -5.47 -9.89
C LYS A 308 -4.24 -6.18 -10.56
N LYS A 309 -4.24 -7.51 -10.48
CA LYS A 309 -5.28 -8.34 -11.09
C LYS A 309 -6.37 -8.65 -10.08
N VAL A 310 -7.61 -8.51 -10.51
CA VAL A 310 -8.77 -8.72 -9.64
C VAL A 310 -9.84 -9.58 -10.31
N VAL A 311 -10.58 -10.27 -9.47
CA VAL A 311 -11.87 -10.86 -9.77
C VAL A 311 -12.90 -10.17 -8.89
N LEU A 312 -13.99 -9.70 -9.48
CA LEU A 312 -15.09 -9.09 -8.75
C LEU A 312 -16.17 -10.14 -8.51
N VAL A 313 -16.69 -10.16 -7.29
CA VAL A 313 -17.83 -11.00 -6.91
C VAL A 313 -18.91 -10.12 -6.28
N ASP A 314 -20.17 -10.44 -6.58
CA ASP A 314 -21.34 -9.81 -5.96
C ASP A 314 -21.47 -8.30 -6.26
N HIS A 315 -20.87 -7.82 -7.33
CA HIS A 315 -21.09 -6.47 -7.88
C HIS A 315 -20.44 -6.30 -9.25
N ASN A 316 -21.00 -5.38 -10.05
CA ASN A 316 -20.45 -4.97 -11.35
C ASN A 316 -20.58 -3.46 -11.61
N GLU A 317 -20.69 -2.65 -10.56
CA GLU A 317 -20.77 -1.19 -10.61
C GLU A 317 -19.50 -0.56 -10.02
N VAL A 318 -18.97 0.50 -10.67
CA VAL A 318 -17.77 1.22 -10.23
C VAL A 318 -17.96 1.82 -8.83
N ASP A 319 -19.12 2.39 -8.57
CA ASP A 319 -19.44 3.05 -7.28
C ASP A 319 -19.50 2.08 -6.09
N GLN A 320 -19.69 0.80 -6.37
CA GLN A 320 -19.70 -0.26 -5.36
C GLN A 320 -18.36 -0.96 -5.22
N ALA A 321 -17.46 -0.78 -6.18
CA ALA A 321 -16.15 -1.43 -6.17
C ALA A 321 -15.16 -0.77 -5.21
N VAL A 322 -14.07 -1.47 -4.96
CA VAL A 322 -12.90 -0.94 -4.24
C VAL A 322 -12.35 0.31 -4.92
N ASP A 323 -11.85 1.27 -4.16
CA ASP A 323 -11.31 2.53 -4.70
C ASP A 323 -10.21 2.28 -5.74
N ASN A 324 -10.23 3.08 -6.81
CA ASN A 324 -9.32 3.00 -7.96
C ASN A 324 -9.44 1.68 -8.77
N ILE A 325 -10.61 1.08 -8.84
CA ILE A 325 -10.83 -0.16 -9.60
C ILE A 325 -10.48 -0.03 -11.09
N GLU A 326 -10.63 1.14 -11.68
CA GLU A 326 -10.27 1.46 -13.06
C GLU A 326 -8.75 1.34 -13.35
N LYS A 327 -7.93 1.34 -12.29
CA LYS A 327 -6.48 1.13 -12.36
C LYS A 327 -6.08 -0.34 -12.26
N ALA A 328 -7.00 -1.23 -11.93
CA ALA A 328 -6.78 -2.66 -11.88
C ALA A 328 -7.00 -3.33 -13.25
N GLU A 329 -6.56 -4.56 -13.38
CA GLU A 329 -6.90 -5.46 -14.48
C GLU A 329 -7.98 -6.43 -13.97
N ILE A 330 -9.23 -6.20 -14.37
CA ILE A 330 -10.35 -7.06 -14.04
C ILE A 330 -10.30 -8.29 -14.94
N LEU A 331 -10.20 -9.47 -14.35
CA LEU A 331 -10.12 -10.72 -15.09
C LEU A 331 -11.48 -11.40 -15.24
N GLU A 332 -12.28 -11.37 -14.18
CA GLU A 332 -13.55 -12.08 -14.09
C GLU A 332 -14.52 -11.29 -13.22
N ILE A 333 -15.83 -11.41 -13.51
CA ILE A 333 -16.91 -10.86 -12.71
C ILE A 333 -17.95 -11.97 -12.53
N ILE A 334 -18.35 -12.24 -11.27
CA ILE A 334 -19.41 -13.18 -10.91
C ILE A 334 -20.45 -12.43 -10.09
N ASP A 335 -21.67 -12.32 -10.61
CA ASP A 335 -22.65 -11.42 -10.02
C ASP A 335 -24.09 -11.90 -10.28
N HIS A 336 -25.04 -11.45 -9.47
CA HIS A 336 -26.47 -11.69 -9.61
C HIS A 336 -27.28 -10.38 -9.71
N HIS A 337 -26.62 -9.25 -9.72
CA HIS A 337 -27.24 -7.93 -9.81
C HIS A 337 -27.55 -7.52 -11.26
N LYS A 338 -28.30 -6.40 -11.41
CA LYS A 338 -28.46 -5.75 -12.72
C LYS A 338 -27.10 -5.39 -13.33
N LEU A 339 -27.04 -5.29 -14.65
CA LEU A 339 -25.85 -4.81 -15.32
C LEU A 339 -25.53 -3.36 -14.92
N GLY A 340 -24.33 -3.13 -14.47
CA GLY A 340 -23.83 -1.83 -14.05
C GLY A 340 -23.04 -1.11 -15.13
N THR A 341 -22.29 -0.09 -14.72
CA THR A 341 -21.55 0.85 -15.59
C THR A 341 -20.07 0.53 -15.72
N LEU A 342 -19.60 -0.60 -15.20
CA LEU A 342 -18.19 -0.96 -15.17
C LEU A 342 -17.67 -1.20 -16.60
N GLN A 343 -16.62 -0.48 -16.97
CA GLN A 343 -15.97 -0.59 -18.28
C GLN A 343 -14.59 -1.23 -18.14
N THR A 344 -14.23 -2.10 -19.08
CA THR A 344 -12.94 -2.78 -19.11
C THR A 344 -12.24 -2.55 -20.45
N MET A 345 -10.91 -2.45 -20.44
CA MET A 345 -10.11 -2.28 -21.66
C MET A 345 -9.86 -3.59 -22.42
N THR A 346 -10.03 -4.71 -21.74
CA THR A 346 -9.83 -6.07 -22.28
C THR A 346 -11.07 -6.92 -22.07
N PRO A 347 -11.29 -7.97 -22.86
CA PRO A 347 -12.38 -8.92 -22.61
C PRO A 347 -12.28 -9.54 -21.22
N VAL A 348 -13.41 -9.62 -20.53
CA VAL A 348 -13.55 -10.15 -19.16
C VAL A 348 -14.50 -11.34 -19.19
N ALA A 349 -14.20 -12.39 -18.44
CA ALA A 349 -15.16 -13.46 -18.21
C ALA A 349 -16.25 -12.93 -17.26
N PHE A 350 -17.47 -12.77 -17.77
CA PHE A 350 -18.59 -12.23 -17.01
C PHE A 350 -19.71 -13.27 -16.90
N ARG A 351 -19.98 -13.72 -15.67
CA ARG A 351 -21.10 -14.58 -15.34
C ARG A 351 -22.09 -13.83 -14.45
N ASN A 352 -23.25 -13.53 -15.00
CA ASN A 352 -24.34 -12.86 -14.29
C ASN A 352 -25.61 -13.69 -14.48
N GLU A 353 -26.25 -14.05 -13.37
CA GLU A 353 -27.45 -14.88 -13.39
C GLU A 353 -28.56 -14.29 -12.51
N PRO A 354 -29.83 -14.37 -12.92
CA PRO A 354 -30.97 -13.80 -12.19
C PRO A 354 -31.39 -14.72 -11.05
N VAL A 355 -30.49 -14.98 -10.11
CA VAL A 355 -30.70 -15.75 -8.87
C VAL A 355 -30.71 -14.83 -7.65
N GLY A 356 -31.00 -15.36 -6.49
CA GLY A 356 -31.16 -14.60 -5.25
C GLY A 356 -29.82 -14.19 -4.62
N CYS A 357 -28.69 -14.84 -4.97
CA CYS A 357 -27.42 -14.69 -4.30
C CYS A 357 -26.26 -15.13 -5.20
N THR A 358 -25.11 -14.45 -5.15
CA THR A 358 -23.89 -14.89 -5.85
C THR A 358 -23.40 -16.25 -5.34
N GLY A 359 -23.61 -16.56 -4.07
CA GLY A 359 -23.33 -17.87 -3.49
C GLY A 359 -24.00 -19.03 -4.22
N THR A 360 -25.18 -18.84 -4.80
CA THR A 360 -25.88 -19.83 -5.63
C THR A 360 -25.12 -20.12 -6.93
N ILE A 361 -24.62 -19.09 -7.60
CA ILE A 361 -23.80 -19.23 -8.81
C ILE A 361 -22.51 -20.00 -8.49
N LEU A 362 -21.90 -19.72 -7.34
CA LEU A 362 -20.67 -20.41 -6.93
C LEU A 362 -20.92 -21.90 -6.61
N TYR A 363 -22.06 -22.24 -6.02
CA TYR A 363 -22.48 -23.63 -5.85
C TYR A 363 -22.54 -24.36 -7.20
N GLU A 364 -23.13 -23.76 -8.23
CA GLU A 364 -23.17 -24.32 -9.57
C GLU A 364 -21.77 -24.46 -10.17
N ILE A 365 -20.90 -23.46 -10.02
CA ILE A 365 -19.50 -23.51 -10.50
C ILE A 365 -18.72 -24.67 -9.85
N TYR A 366 -18.93 -24.96 -8.55
CA TYR A 366 -18.34 -26.14 -7.90
C TYR A 366 -18.77 -27.43 -8.61
N GLY A 367 -20.07 -27.55 -8.93
CA GLY A 367 -20.61 -28.68 -9.67
C GLY A 367 -20.04 -28.80 -11.08
N GLU A 368 -19.99 -27.72 -11.84
CA GLU A 368 -19.42 -27.66 -13.19
C GLU A 368 -17.95 -28.07 -13.22
N GLN A 369 -17.19 -27.64 -12.22
CA GLN A 369 -15.77 -27.98 -12.05
C GLN A 369 -15.56 -29.36 -11.42
N ARG A 370 -16.63 -30.06 -11.04
CA ARG A 370 -16.59 -31.36 -10.34
C ARG A 370 -15.73 -31.33 -9.07
N LEU A 371 -15.79 -30.24 -8.33
CA LEU A 371 -15.08 -30.08 -7.08
C LEU A 371 -15.98 -30.43 -5.89
N GLU A 372 -15.42 -31.18 -4.94
CA GLU A 372 -16.08 -31.35 -3.65
C GLU A 372 -16.06 -30.02 -2.88
N ILE A 373 -17.20 -29.61 -2.33
CA ILE A 373 -17.32 -28.39 -1.53
C ILE A 373 -16.88 -28.71 -0.10
N PRO A 374 -15.83 -28.05 0.43
CA PRO A 374 -15.45 -28.23 1.82
C PRO A 374 -16.57 -27.80 2.78
N GLU A 375 -16.73 -28.50 3.90
CA GLU A 375 -17.77 -28.22 4.90
C GLU A 375 -17.85 -26.73 5.30
N LYS A 376 -16.70 -26.11 5.57
CA LYS A 376 -16.63 -24.69 5.91
C LYS A 376 -17.15 -23.80 4.78
N ILE A 377 -16.76 -24.07 3.54
CA ILE A 377 -17.21 -23.29 2.37
C ILE A 377 -18.70 -23.51 2.12
N ALA A 378 -19.20 -24.74 2.30
CA ALA A 378 -20.62 -25.03 2.21
C ALA A 378 -21.43 -24.22 3.22
N GLY A 379 -20.94 -24.13 4.45
CA GLY A 379 -21.55 -23.29 5.48
C GLY A 379 -21.57 -21.80 5.13
N LEU A 380 -20.45 -21.28 4.59
CA LEU A 380 -20.37 -19.88 4.14
C LEU A 380 -21.35 -19.58 2.99
N LEU A 381 -21.39 -20.42 1.96
CA LEU A 381 -22.29 -20.24 0.82
C LEU A 381 -23.77 -20.41 1.22
N CYS A 382 -24.09 -21.35 2.12
CA CYS A 382 -25.44 -21.49 2.67
C CYS A 382 -25.86 -20.23 3.43
N ALA A 383 -24.97 -19.67 4.26
CA ALA A 383 -25.21 -18.42 4.98
C ALA A 383 -25.46 -17.24 4.02
N ALA A 384 -24.65 -17.11 2.96
CA ALA A 384 -24.81 -16.10 1.92
C ALA A 384 -26.22 -16.18 1.29
N ILE A 385 -26.63 -17.36 0.87
CA ILE A 385 -27.98 -17.56 0.26
C ILE A 385 -29.08 -17.23 1.25
N ILE A 386 -28.97 -17.64 2.50
CA ILE A 386 -29.97 -17.36 3.55
C ILE A 386 -30.08 -15.85 3.79
N SER A 387 -28.95 -15.16 3.85
CA SER A 387 -28.85 -13.70 4.06
C SER A 387 -29.59 -12.95 2.93
N ASP A 388 -29.15 -13.12 1.69
CA ASP A 388 -29.61 -12.36 0.52
C ASP A 388 -31.09 -12.68 0.16
N THR A 389 -31.50 -13.91 0.39
CA THR A 389 -32.85 -14.33 0.12
C THR A 389 -33.82 -14.10 1.31
N LEU A 390 -33.33 -13.54 2.42
CA LEU A 390 -34.06 -13.38 3.66
C LEU A 390 -34.78 -14.70 4.05
N MET A 391 -33.97 -15.77 4.13
CA MET A 391 -34.47 -17.13 4.38
C MET A 391 -35.58 -17.52 3.40
N PHE A 392 -35.30 -17.32 2.08
CA PHE A 392 -36.20 -17.65 0.94
C PHE A 392 -37.48 -16.81 0.83
N ARG A 393 -37.61 -15.70 1.55
CA ARG A 393 -38.75 -14.78 1.54
C ARG A 393 -38.57 -13.59 0.60
N SER A 394 -37.35 -13.30 0.19
CA SER A 394 -37.10 -12.24 -0.78
C SER A 394 -37.75 -12.54 -2.13
N PRO A 395 -38.35 -11.54 -2.79
CA PRO A 395 -38.85 -11.72 -4.18
C PRO A 395 -37.73 -12.00 -5.19
N THR A 396 -36.47 -11.90 -4.77
CA THR A 396 -35.29 -12.29 -5.59
C THR A 396 -35.02 -13.78 -5.53
N CYS A 397 -35.54 -14.47 -4.52
CA CYS A 397 -35.29 -15.90 -4.28
C CYS A 397 -35.88 -16.77 -5.39
N THR A 398 -35.04 -17.63 -5.95
CA THR A 398 -35.44 -18.60 -6.98
C THR A 398 -35.46 -20.02 -6.42
N GLN A 399 -35.97 -20.95 -7.22
CA GLN A 399 -35.93 -22.37 -6.86
C GLN A 399 -34.50 -22.90 -6.82
N THR A 400 -33.60 -22.35 -7.64
CA THR A 400 -32.16 -22.70 -7.66
C THR A 400 -31.50 -22.36 -6.31
N ASP A 401 -31.83 -21.21 -5.72
CA ASP A 401 -31.33 -20.81 -4.41
C ASP A 401 -31.74 -21.79 -3.32
N LYS A 402 -33.00 -22.22 -3.32
CA LYS A 402 -33.51 -23.19 -2.34
C LYS A 402 -32.85 -24.56 -2.45
N ILE A 403 -32.62 -25.03 -3.67
CA ILE A 403 -31.92 -26.29 -3.94
C ILE A 403 -30.43 -26.17 -3.49
N ALA A 404 -29.76 -25.11 -3.85
CA ALA A 404 -28.37 -24.88 -3.48
C ALA A 404 -28.21 -24.80 -1.96
N ALA A 405 -29.03 -23.98 -1.29
CA ALA A 405 -29.01 -23.86 0.18
C ALA A 405 -29.25 -25.20 0.90
N SER A 406 -30.20 -25.99 0.41
CA SER A 406 -30.51 -27.30 1.01
C SER A 406 -29.35 -28.28 0.87
N ALA A 407 -28.70 -28.33 -0.30
CA ALA A 407 -27.53 -29.17 -0.55
C ALA A 407 -26.33 -28.72 0.30
N LEU A 408 -26.09 -27.40 0.36
CA LEU A 408 -24.98 -26.81 1.14
C LEU A 408 -25.19 -27.00 2.65
N ALA A 409 -26.42 -26.89 3.15
CA ALA A 409 -26.75 -27.14 4.55
C ALA A 409 -26.46 -28.61 4.94
N LEU A 410 -26.78 -29.57 4.05
CA LEU A 410 -26.48 -30.98 4.28
C LEU A 410 -24.95 -31.21 4.38
N ILE A 411 -24.15 -30.60 3.49
CA ILE A 411 -22.68 -30.70 3.51
C ILE A 411 -22.11 -30.05 4.78
N ALA A 412 -22.66 -28.89 5.17
CA ALA A 412 -22.20 -28.14 6.35
C ALA A 412 -22.71 -28.72 7.68
N GLY A 413 -23.62 -29.72 7.65
CA GLY A 413 -24.19 -30.32 8.84
C GLY A 413 -25.04 -29.35 9.68
N ILE A 414 -25.73 -28.40 9.04
CA ILE A 414 -26.57 -27.41 9.71
C ILE A 414 -28.05 -27.58 9.34
N LYS A 415 -28.94 -27.13 10.25
CA LYS A 415 -30.37 -26.97 9.97
C LYS A 415 -30.63 -25.50 9.63
N ILE A 416 -31.20 -25.25 8.46
CA ILE A 416 -31.36 -23.91 7.89
C ILE A 416 -32.12 -22.98 8.84
N GLU A 417 -33.23 -23.43 9.41
CA GLU A 417 -34.11 -22.61 10.25
C GLU A 417 -33.43 -22.21 11.59
N GLU A 418 -32.72 -23.15 12.21
CA GLU A 418 -31.98 -22.90 13.46
C GLU A 418 -30.83 -21.94 13.19
N PHE A 419 -30.02 -22.24 12.16
CA PHE A 419 -28.87 -21.43 11.77
C PHE A 419 -29.27 -20.01 11.32
N ALA A 420 -30.34 -19.87 10.50
CA ALA A 420 -30.85 -18.57 10.08
C ALA A 420 -31.26 -17.69 11.26
N ARG A 421 -31.94 -18.29 12.25
CA ARG A 421 -32.34 -17.56 13.46
C ARG A 421 -31.11 -17.04 14.24
N GLU A 422 -30.12 -17.90 14.44
CA GLU A 422 -28.87 -17.49 15.12
C GLU A 422 -28.14 -16.39 14.34
N MET A 423 -28.02 -16.53 13.02
CA MET A 423 -27.32 -15.60 12.13
C MET A 423 -27.98 -14.21 12.11
N PHE A 424 -29.31 -14.16 11.90
CA PHE A 424 -30.03 -12.89 11.90
C PHE A 424 -30.07 -12.24 13.28
N SER A 425 -30.22 -13.04 14.36
CA SER A 425 -30.13 -12.54 15.73
C SER A 425 -28.75 -11.92 16.03
N ALA A 426 -27.66 -12.53 15.55
CA ALA A 426 -26.32 -11.97 15.69
C ALA A 426 -26.12 -10.68 14.86
N GLY A 427 -26.76 -10.61 13.68
CA GLY A 427 -26.79 -9.42 12.83
C GLY A 427 -27.61 -8.27 13.39
N SER A 428 -28.65 -8.61 14.15
CA SER A 428 -29.59 -7.65 14.71
C SER A 428 -29.20 -7.07 16.05
N ASN A 429 -27.98 -7.23 16.57
CA ASN A 429 -27.55 -6.69 17.87
C ASN A 429 -27.77 -5.15 17.96
N LEU A 430 -29.04 -4.77 17.81
CA LEU A 430 -29.54 -3.40 17.67
C LEU A 430 -29.81 -2.77 19.04
N LYS A 431 -29.91 -3.61 20.09
CA LYS A 431 -30.18 -3.12 21.45
C LYS A 431 -29.08 -2.24 22.02
N ASP A 432 -27.84 -2.57 21.70
CA ASP A 432 -26.65 -1.87 22.21
C ASP A 432 -26.17 -0.73 21.29
N LYS A 433 -26.76 -0.57 20.10
CA LYS A 433 -26.39 0.47 19.13
C LYS A 433 -27.10 1.80 19.42
N SER A 434 -26.40 2.90 19.14
CA SER A 434 -27.00 4.23 19.15
C SER A 434 -28.00 4.39 17.98
N PRO A 435 -28.98 5.30 18.08
CA PRO A 435 -29.89 5.60 16.97
C PRO A 435 -29.17 5.98 15.67
N GLU A 436 -28.04 6.68 15.77
CA GLU A 436 -27.20 7.07 14.63
C GLU A 436 -26.57 5.84 13.96
N GLU A 437 -25.99 4.92 14.73
CA GLU A 437 -25.40 3.69 14.20
C GLU A 437 -26.44 2.79 13.53
N ILE A 438 -27.66 2.70 14.08
CA ILE A 438 -28.76 1.94 13.47
C ILE A 438 -29.20 2.60 12.16
N PHE A 439 -29.39 3.92 12.19
CA PHE A 439 -29.88 4.67 11.03
C PHE A 439 -28.95 4.59 9.83
N TYR A 440 -27.65 4.76 10.04
CA TYR A 440 -26.66 4.75 8.97
C TYR A 440 -26.12 3.36 8.61
N GLN A 441 -26.53 2.30 9.27
CA GLN A 441 -26.07 0.94 9.01
C GLN A 441 -26.37 0.49 7.57
N ASP A 442 -27.57 0.77 7.05
CA ASP A 442 -27.94 0.53 5.65
C ASP A 442 -28.84 1.67 5.15
N TYR A 443 -28.29 2.88 5.07
CA TYR A 443 -28.96 4.06 4.60
C TYR A 443 -28.49 4.44 3.20
N LYS A 444 -29.46 4.72 2.29
CA LYS A 444 -29.17 5.16 0.93
C LYS A 444 -30.02 6.35 0.55
N LYS A 445 -29.40 7.29 -0.22
CA LYS A 445 -30.09 8.41 -0.83
C LYS A 445 -30.57 8.07 -2.23
N PHE A 446 -31.71 8.64 -2.59
CA PHE A 446 -32.31 8.50 -3.91
C PHE A 446 -32.77 9.88 -4.40
N ILE A 447 -32.65 10.08 -5.71
CA ILE A 447 -33.10 11.29 -6.39
C ILE A 447 -34.10 10.86 -7.45
N GLY A 448 -35.35 11.26 -7.30
CA GLY A 448 -36.41 11.03 -8.27
C GLY A 448 -36.50 12.15 -9.31
N GLU A 449 -37.38 12.00 -10.28
CA GLU A 449 -37.67 13.05 -11.26
C GLU A 449 -38.14 14.32 -10.56
N GLY A 450 -37.83 15.49 -11.13
CA GLY A 450 -38.15 16.79 -10.51
C GLY A 450 -37.28 17.16 -9.31
N ASN A 451 -36.12 16.54 -9.15
CA ASN A 451 -35.18 16.79 -8.05
C ASN A 451 -35.72 16.44 -6.65
N VAL A 452 -36.71 15.55 -6.57
CA VAL A 452 -37.23 15.04 -5.29
C VAL A 452 -36.20 14.15 -4.64
N SER A 453 -35.52 14.63 -3.60
CA SER A 453 -34.53 13.85 -2.86
C SER A 453 -35.18 13.19 -1.64
N PHE A 454 -34.88 11.90 -1.42
CA PHE A 454 -35.30 11.18 -0.22
C PHE A 454 -34.25 10.16 0.21
N GLY A 455 -34.22 9.90 1.51
CA GLY A 455 -33.33 8.91 2.09
C GLY A 455 -34.12 7.72 2.64
N VAL A 456 -33.58 6.51 2.47
CA VAL A 456 -34.21 5.29 2.98
C VAL A 456 -33.18 4.44 3.72
N GLY A 457 -33.41 4.23 5.02
CA GLY A 457 -32.74 3.23 5.84
C GLY A 457 -33.52 1.92 5.92
N GLN A 458 -32.85 0.83 6.23
CA GLN A 458 -33.52 -0.46 6.46
C GLN A 458 -32.76 -1.26 7.53
N ILE A 459 -33.55 -1.92 8.39
CA ILE A 459 -33.10 -3.03 9.23
C ILE A 459 -34.08 -4.16 9.12
N SER A 460 -33.62 -5.38 9.40
CA SER A 460 -34.44 -6.57 9.42
C SER A 460 -34.22 -7.31 10.74
N SER A 461 -35.32 -7.78 11.36
CA SER A 461 -35.26 -8.61 12.56
C SER A 461 -36.33 -9.71 12.48
N MET A 462 -36.12 -10.78 13.23
CA MET A 462 -37.08 -11.83 13.46
C MET A 462 -37.90 -11.59 14.74
N ASP A 463 -37.55 -10.57 15.52
CA ASP A 463 -38.16 -10.23 16.80
C ASP A 463 -38.99 -8.94 16.69
N SER A 464 -40.32 -9.07 16.80
CA SER A 464 -41.25 -7.93 16.72
C SER A 464 -41.08 -6.95 17.89
N GLU A 465 -40.69 -7.43 19.08
CA GLU A 465 -40.46 -6.55 20.24
C GLU A 465 -39.18 -5.72 20.08
N GLU A 466 -38.11 -6.31 19.52
CA GLU A 466 -36.91 -5.58 19.17
C GLU A 466 -37.19 -4.44 18.18
N LEU A 467 -38.02 -4.71 17.14
CA LEU A 467 -38.40 -3.68 16.16
C LEU A 467 -39.18 -2.53 16.80
N LYS A 468 -40.03 -2.80 17.78
CA LYS A 468 -40.77 -1.76 18.52
C LYS A 468 -39.85 -0.87 19.34
N GLU A 469 -38.88 -1.47 20.09
CA GLU A 469 -37.89 -0.72 20.85
C GLU A 469 -37.05 0.19 19.94
N ILE A 470 -36.71 -0.31 18.74
CA ILE A 470 -35.94 0.46 17.75
C ILE A 470 -36.74 1.61 17.17
N LYS A 471 -38.04 1.40 16.88
CA LYS A 471 -38.95 2.46 16.43
C LYS A 471 -38.92 3.65 17.38
N GLU A 472 -39.05 3.41 18.68
CA GLU A 472 -39.04 4.45 19.71
C GLU A 472 -37.70 5.22 19.73
N LYS A 473 -36.58 4.55 19.48
CA LYS A 473 -35.25 5.18 19.42
C LYS A 473 -35.02 5.96 18.14
N LEU A 474 -35.49 5.45 16.98
CA LEU A 474 -35.20 6.04 15.67
C LEU A 474 -36.05 7.26 15.33
N MET A 475 -37.31 7.31 15.73
CA MET A 475 -38.22 8.42 15.38
C MET A 475 -37.63 9.80 15.78
N PRO A 476 -37.15 10.02 17.02
CA PRO A 476 -36.53 11.29 17.39
C PRO A 476 -35.26 11.60 16.58
N PHE A 477 -34.48 10.58 16.23
CA PHE A 477 -33.30 10.73 15.42
C PHE A 477 -33.61 11.14 13.98
N MET A 478 -34.57 10.50 13.33
CA MET A 478 -35.06 10.85 11.99
C MET A 478 -35.51 12.29 11.90
N VAL A 479 -36.19 12.80 12.92
CA VAL A 479 -36.60 14.21 13.03
C VAL A 479 -35.36 15.13 13.01
N SER A 480 -34.31 14.77 13.75
CA SER A 480 -33.08 15.57 13.82
C SER A 480 -32.23 15.50 12.55
N GLU A 481 -32.35 14.42 11.78
CA GLU A 481 -31.58 14.21 10.55
C GLU A 481 -32.25 14.79 9.30
N CYS A 482 -33.57 14.94 9.33
CA CYS A 482 -34.32 15.54 8.24
C CYS A 482 -33.87 17.02 8.03
N GLY A 483 -33.58 17.39 6.80
CA GLY A 483 -33.01 18.70 6.44
C GLY A 483 -31.48 18.76 6.45
N ARG A 484 -30.81 17.73 6.96
CA ARG A 484 -29.38 17.60 6.81
C ARG A 484 -29.03 16.98 5.43
N HIS A 485 -27.92 17.42 4.86
CA HIS A 485 -27.41 16.86 3.59
C HIS A 485 -28.38 16.94 2.39
N ASP A 486 -29.20 18.00 2.28
CA ASP A 486 -30.17 18.22 1.20
C ASP A 486 -31.25 17.12 1.07
N ILE A 487 -31.60 16.47 2.17
CA ILE A 487 -32.67 15.47 2.22
C ILE A 487 -33.90 16.07 2.91
N THR A 488 -35.00 16.17 2.16
CA THR A 488 -36.26 16.73 2.67
C THR A 488 -37.23 15.65 3.18
N ARG A 489 -36.99 14.39 2.79
CA ARG A 489 -37.87 13.25 3.15
C ARG A 489 -36.99 12.08 3.59
N VAL A 490 -37.32 11.53 4.75
CA VAL A 490 -36.59 10.40 5.34
C VAL A 490 -37.55 9.27 5.62
N TYR A 491 -37.17 8.07 5.20
CA TYR A 491 -37.91 6.85 5.45
C TYR A 491 -37.02 5.82 6.12
N PHE A 492 -37.63 4.96 6.95
CA PHE A 492 -36.90 3.85 7.54
C PHE A 492 -37.75 2.59 7.60
N MET A 493 -37.26 1.50 7.01
CA MET A 493 -37.94 0.20 6.97
C MET A 493 -37.57 -0.62 8.20
N LEU A 494 -38.54 -0.93 9.04
CA LEU A 494 -38.46 -1.92 10.11
C LEU A 494 -39.06 -3.21 9.60
N THR A 495 -38.22 -4.11 9.08
CA THR A 495 -38.69 -5.31 8.40
C THR A 495 -38.74 -6.51 9.35
N ASN A 496 -39.93 -7.04 9.61
CA ASN A 496 -40.09 -8.32 10.29
C ASN A 496 -40.05 -9.47 9.26
N ILE A 497 -38.96 -10.25 9.34
CA ILE A 497 -38.72 -11.34 8.38
C ILE A 497 -39.74 -12.46 8.54
N LEU A 498 -40.16 -12.78 9.79
CA LEU A 498 -41.11 -13.86 10.06
C LEU A 498 -42.53 -13.53 9.61
N GLU A 499 -42.95 -12.29 9.77
CA GLU A 499 -44.29 -11.82 9.39
C GLU A 499 -44.36 -11.37 7.92
N GLU A 500 -43.20 -11.38 7.22
CA GLU A 500 -43.10 -10.88 5.84
C GLU A 500 -43.70 -9.47 5.67
N SER A 501 -43.41 -8.58 6.63
CA SER A 501 -44.00 -7.25 6.70
C SER A 501 -42.95 -6.20 7.06
N THR A 502 -43.19 -4.97 6.60
CA THR A 502 -42.37 -3.80 6.99
C THR A 502 -43.26 -2.76 7.64
N GLU A 503 -42.85 -2.26 8.79
CA GLU A 503 -43.32 -1.00 9.33
C GLU A 503 -42.44 0.12 8.79
N LEU A 504 -43.01 1.00 7.94
CA LEU A 504 -42.27 2.09 7.31
C LEU A 504 -42.46 3.35 8.14
N LEU A 505 -41.37 3.80 8.79
CA LEU A 505 -41.30 5.09 9.45
C LEU A 505 -41.08 6.17 8.38
N PHE A 506 -41.63 7.36 8.59
CA PHE A 506 -41.45 8.48 7.67
C PHE A 506 -41.38 9.81 8.42
N TYR A 507 -40.62 10.75 7.85
CA TYR A 507 -40.54 12.14 8.34
C TYR A 507 -40.12 13.10 7.23
N GLY A 508 -40.59 14.35 7.33
CA GLY A 508 -40.24 15.44 6.41
C GLY A 508 -41.41 15.86 5.53
N GLU A 509 -41.30 17.02 4.88
CA GLU A 509 -42.34 17.64 4.08
C GLU A 509 -42.70 16.79 2.86
N GLY A 510 -43.98 16.44 2.73
CA GLY A 510 -44.51 15.59 1.64
C GLY A 510 -44.10 14.11 1.73
N SER A 511 -43.44 13.66 2.83
CA SER A 511 -43.08 12.26 3.01
C SER A 511 -44.30 11.34 3.16
N GLN A 512 -45.31 11.78 3.92
CA GLN A 512 -46.58 11.03 4.08
C GLN A 512 -47.27 10.90 2.73
N GLN A 513 -47.50 11.99 2.01
CA GLN A 513 -48.19 12.01 0.71
C GLN A 513 -47.51 11.07 -0.30
N MET A 514 -46.20 11.10 -0.36
CA MET A 514 -45.41 10.23 -1.25
C MET A 514 -45.60 8.75 -0.93
N ALA A 515 -45.62 8.39 0.36
CA ALA A 515 -45.85 7.01 0.79
C ALA A 515 -47.33 6.58 0.59
N GLU A 516 -48.29 7.48 0.79
CA GLU A 516 -49.73 7.21 0.48
C GLU A 516 -49.93 6.89 -1.00
N ILE A 517 -49.28 7.65 -1.90
CA ILE A 517 -49.34 7.40 -3.35
C ILE A 517 -48.63 6.08 -3.69
N ALA A 518 -47.42 5.86 -3.13
CA ALA A 518 -46.62 4.67 -3.43
C ALA A 518 -47.30 3.34 -3.04
N PHE A 519 -48.03 3.33 -1.94
CA PHE A 519 -48.57 2.09 -1.37
C PHE A 519 -50.11 2.04 -1.30
N GLU A 520 -50.79 3.10 -1.74
CA GLU A 520 -52.28 3.21 -1.70
C GLU A 520 -52.84 2.92 -0.30
N ARG A 521 -52.13 3.35 0.75
CA ARG A 521 -52.47 3.12 2.15
C ARG A 521 -52.40 4.41 2.95
N LYS A 522 -53.17 4.45 4.04
CA LYS A 522 -53.09 5.52 5.03
C LYS A 522 -52.15 5.12 6.16
N PRO A 523 -51.42 6.06 6.74
CA PRO A 523 -50.54 5.79 7.87
C PRO A 523 -51.39 5.47 9.13
N ASP A 524 -50.80 4.70 10.03
CA ASP A 524 -51.21 4.53 11.41
C ASP A 524 -50.23 5.32 12.31
N GLY A 525 -50.66 6.52 12.71
CA GLY A 525 -49.78 7.45 13.38
C GLY A 525 -48.59 7.89 12.49
N ASP A 526 -47.38 7.60 12.94
CA ASP A 526 -46.11 8.00 12.25
C ASP A 526 -45.55 6.88 11.36
N THR A 527 -46.34 5.86 11.00
CA THR A 527 -45.89 4.68 10.27
C THR A 527 -46.91 4.16 9.27
N PHE A 528 -46.42 3.44 8.25
CA PHE A 528 -47.22 2.62 7.35
C PHE A 528 -46.95 1.15 7.62
N SER A 529 -48.00 0.37 7.79
CA SER A 529 -47.89 -1.09 7.79
C SER A 529 -47.96 -1.61 6.35
N LEU A 530 -46.88 -2.26 5.92
CA LEU A 530 -46.68 -2.75 4.54
C LEU A 530 -46.51 -4.27 4.53
N PRO A 531 -47.62 -5.06 4.64
CA PRO A 531 -47.54 -6.50 4.48
C PRO A 531 -47.03 -6.91 3.09
N GLY A 532 -46.17 -7.92 3.04
CA GLY A 532 -45.57 -8.41 1.80
C GLY A 532 -44.41 -7.56 1.25
N VAL A 533 -44.09 -6.44 1.89
CA VAL A 533 -42.92 -5.60 1.51
C VAL A 533 -41.78 -5.92 2.44
N VAL A 534 -40.74 -6.59 1.91
CA VAL A 534 -39.54 -6.99 2.66
C VAL A 534 -38.26 -6.51 1.99
N SER A 535 -38.32 -6.03 0.75
CA SER A 535 -37.17 -5.61 -0.04
C SER A 535 -37.24 -4.13 -0.39
N ARG A 536 -36.27 -3.34 0.16
CA ARG A 536 -36.08 -1.94 -0.23
C ARG A 536 -35.89 -1.79 -1.74
N LYS A 537 -34.95 -2.56 -2.33
CA LYS A 537 -34.50 -2.42 -3.72
C LYS A 537 -35.60 -2.78 -4.74
N LYS A 538 -36.35 -3.87 -4.50
CA LYS A 538 -37.31 -4.41 -5.49
C LYS A 538 -38.77 -3.98 -5.26
N GLN A 539 -39.12 -3.62 -4.05
CA GLN A 539 -40.51 -3.31 -3.72
C GLN A 539 -40.68 -1.85 -3.28
N LEU A 540 -39.90 -1.36 -2.32
CA LEU A 540 -40.11 -0.01 -1.80
C LEU A 540 -39.63 1.06 -2.78
N ILE A 541 -38.38 1.00 -3.24
CA ILE A 541 -37.81 2.06 -4.09
C ILE A 541 -38.52 2.23 -5.42
N PRO A 542 -38.88 1.17 -6.18
CA PRO A 542 -39.68 1.35 -7.41
C PRO A 542 -41.00 2.08 -7.17
N ALA A 543 -41.77 1.69 -6.14
CA ALA A 543 -43.02 2.33 -5.80
C ALA A 543 -42.86 3.80 -5.39
N MET A 544 -41.82 4.10 -4.60
CA MET A 544 -41.53 5.48 -4.19
C MET A 544 -41.06 6.36 -5.35
N MET A 545 -40.29 5.81 -6.31
CA MET A 545 -39.89 6.54 -7.50
C MET A 545 -41.07 6.86 -8.41
N GLU A 546 -41.99 5.94 -8.59
CA GLU A 546 -43.24 6.17 -9.33
C GLU A 546 -44.12 7.23 -8.64
N ALA A 547 -44.27 7.16 -7.31
CA ALA A 547 -44.95 8.16 -6.54
C ALA A 547 -44.34 9.56 -6.68
N ALA A 548 -43.01 9.65 -6.72
CA ALA A 548 -42.30 10.91 -6.94
C ALA A 548 -42.61 11.53 -8.31
N GLN A 549 -42.77 10.71 -9.36
CA GLN A 549 -43.18 11.18 -10.70
C GLN A 549 -44.61 11.72 -10.69
N LEU A 550 -45.53 11.01 -10.05
CA LEU A 550 -46.93 11.42 -9.96
C LEU A 550 -47.09 12.75 -9.19
N MET A 551 -46.35 12.93 -8.11
CA MET A 551 -46.39 14.19 -7.33
C MET A 551 -45.92 15.40 -8.14
N ASN A 552 -45.02 15.22 -9.10
CA ASN A 552 -44.52 16.30 -9.96
C ASN A 552 -45.49 16.61 -11.13
N SER A 553 -46.28 15.62 -11.60
CA SER A 553 -47.23 15.82 -12.68
C SER A 553 -48.48 16.61 -12.26
N ASP A 554 -48.82 16.63 -10.98
CA ASP A 554 -49.93 17.44 -10.44
C ASP A 554 -49.57 18.92 -10.22
N TYR A 555 -48.31 19.34 -10.39
CA TYR A 555 -47.80 20.71 -10.30
C TYR A 555 -47.39 21.30 -11.64
N ALA A 556 -47.54 20.58 -12.76
CA ALA A 556 -47.27 21.03 -14.11
C ALA A 556 -48.57 21.31 -14.85
#